data_63d3f0d57485438eaa4fc9cc0474ef7c
#
_entry.id   63d3f0d57485438eaa4fc9cc0474ef7c
#
_cell.length_a   1.000
_cell.length_b   1.000
_cell.length_c   1.000
_cell.angle_alpha   90.00
_cell.angle_beta   90.00
_cell.angle_gamma   90.00
#
_symmetry.space_group_name_H-M   'P 1'
#
loop_
_entity.id
_entity.type
_entity.pdbx_description
1 polymer ?
#
loop_
_entity_poly.entity_id
_entity_poly.type
_entity_poly.pdbx_seq_one_letter_code
_entity_poly.pdbx_strand_id
1 'polypeptide(L)'
;MSNETSNQQAQMLRGTVWLTASNFISRLLGAAYIIPWYIWMGKHGAEANGLFTMGYNIYAWFLLISTAGVPVAVAKQVAKYNTKGQEEHSFAMIRGFLKFMSLLGLVFAIIMYLLSPVFANLSGGGKDLIPVMQSLSWAVLIFPSMSVIRGFFQGHNNLKPYAISQIAEQVIRVIWMLLTAYFIMKVGSGDYVEAVTQSTFAAFIGMGASLLVLVYYLWKTGLLQHIIHRPESDSQIDTKALLWDTIREAIPFIVTGSAIQLFQIIDQMTYSNVMSWFTNFTRSELLVQFSYFSANPN
;
A
#
# COMPACT_ATOMS: atom_id res chain seq x y z
N MET A 1 -15.49 -33.98 15.87
CA MET A 1 -15.48 -32.65 16.54
C MET A 1 -14.11 -32.28 17.14
N SER A 2 -13.46 -33.11 17.99
CA SER A 2 -12.15 -32.73 18.60
C SER A 2 -10.99 -32.63 17.60
N ASN A 3 -10.92 -33.48 16.58
CA ASN A 3 -9.86 -33.47 15.55
C ASN A 3 -9.99 -32.30 14.55
N GLU A 4 -11.20 -31.86 14.24
CA GLU A 4 -11.44 -30.73 13.34
C GLU A 4 -11.08 -29.40 14.00
N THR A 5 -11.44 -29.22 15.27
CA THR A 5 -11.08 -28.04 16.04
C THR A 5 -9.55 -27.93 16.23
N SER A 6 -8.86 -29.06 16.48
CA SER A 6 -7.40 -29.07 16.61
C SER A 6 -6.70 -28.75 15.26
N ASN A 7 -7.22 -29.23 14.13
CA ASN A 7 -6.71 -28.90 12.81
C ASN A 7 -6.91 -27.43 12.44
N GLN A 8 -8.07 -26.85 12.75
CA GLN A 8 -8.34 -25.42 12.54
C GLN A 8 -7.43 -24.54 13.39
N GLN A 9 -7.22 -24.88 14.66
CA GLN A 9 -6.29 -24.16 15.53
C GLN A 9 -4.84 -24.25 15.01
N ALA A 10 -4.40 -25.42 14.57
CA ALA A 10 -3.07 -25.59 13.99
C ALA A 10 -2.90 -24.77 12.69
N GLN A 11 -3.92 -24.67 11.86
CA GLN A 11 -3.92 -23.86 10.63
C GLN A 11 -3.86 -22.36 10.96
N MET A 12 -4.64 -21.89 11.93
CA MET A 12 -4.60 -20.50 12.40
C MET A 12 -3.23 -20.13 12.97
N LEU A 13 -2.64 -20.99 13.82
CA LEU A 13 -1.30 -20.78 14.38
C LEU A 13 -0.24 -20.70 13.28
N ARG A 14 -0.24 -21.63 12.33
CA ARG A 14 0.68 -21.59 11.18
C ARG A 14 0.50 -20.30 10.36
N GLY A 15 -0.74 -19.89 10.13
CA GLY A 15 -1.05 -18.66 9.42
C GLY A 15 -0.52 -17.41 10.14
N THR A 16 -0.72 -17.34 11.46
CA THR A 16 -0.22 -16.24 12.28
C THR A 16 1.32 -16.18 12.28
N VAL A 17 2.00 -17.33 12.36
CA VAL A 17 3.46 -17.42 12.24
C VAL A 17 3.94 -16.87 10.89
N TRP A 18 3.28 -17.22 9.78
CA TRP A 18 3.61 -16.69 8.46
C TRP A 18 3.46 -15.18 8.37
N LEU A 19 2.36 -14.62 8.90
CA LEU A 19 2.16 -13.15 8.91
C LEU A 19 3.17 -12.44 9.79
N THR A 20 3.44 -12.96 10.98
CA THR A 20 4.44 -12.38 11.90
C THR A 20 5.83 -12.40 11.27
N ALA A 21 6.23 -13.54 10.68
CA ALA A 21 7.50 -13.67 9.99
C ALA A 21 7.60 -12.71 8.80
N SER A 22 6.54 -12.59 7.98
CA SER A 22 6.53 -11.66 6.84
C SER A 22 6.64 -10.21 7.27
N ASN A 23 5.94 -9.80 8.34
CA ASN A 23 6.03 -8.46 8.90
C ASN A 23 7.44 -8.16 9.45
N PHE A 24 8.03 -9.12 10.14
CA PHE A 24 9.39 -8.98 10.68
C PHE A 24 10.43 -8.85 9.56
N ILE A 25 10.38 -9.75 8.56
CA ILE A 25 11.26 -9.70 7.38
C ILE A 25 11.10 -8.38 6.64
N SER A 26 9.86 -7.93 6.42
CA SER A 26 9.57 -6.67 5.73
C SER A 26 10.17 -5.46 6.48
N ARG A 27 10.09 -5.44 7.81
CA ARG A 27 10.69 -4.38 8.62
C ARG A 27 12.22 -4.42 8.60
N LEU A 28 12.83 -5.62 8.67
CA LEU A 28 14.28 -5.77 8.54
C LEU A 28 14.79 -5.29 7.17
N LEU A 29 14.13 -5.68 6.10
CA LEU A 29 14.44 -5.20 4.76
C LEU A 29 14.27 -3.68 4.66
N GLY A 30 13.20 -3.14 5.29
CA GLY A 30 12.95 -1.71 5.39
C GLY A 30 14.06 -0.94 6.14
N ALA A 31 14.65 -1.53 7.18
CA ALA A 31 15.78 -0.94 7.88
C ALA A 31 17.11 -1.11 7.11
N ALA A 32 17.28 -2.24 6.45
CA ALA A 32 18.53 -2.57 5.78
C ALA A 32 18.81 -1.71 4.54
N TYR A 33 17.77 -1.30 3.77
CA TYR A 33 17.99 -0.50 2.56
C TYR A 33 18.40 0.95 2.85
N ILE A 34 18.06 1.49 4.03
CA ILE A 34 18.29 2.89 4.37
C ILE A 34 19.77 3.23 4.27
N ILE A 35 20.64 2.38 4.83
CA ILE A 35 22.10 2.64 4.88
C ILE A 35 22.70 2.79 3.48
N PRO A 36 22.61 1.79 2.55
CA PRO A 36 23.18 1.93 1.22
C PRO A 36 22.51 3.06 0.43
N TRP A 37 21.20 3.27 0.60
CA TRP A 37 20.49 4.34 -0.08
C TRP A 37 21.04 5.73 0.29
N TYR A 38 21.25 6.02 1.57
CA TYR A 38 21.88 7.27 2.03
C TYR A 38 23.33 7.42 1.55
N ILE A 39 24.13 6.34 1.57
CA ILE A 39 25.50 6.36 1.07
C ILE A 39 25.55 6.74 -0.41
N TRP A 40 24.60 6.25 -1.20
CA TRP A 40 24.56 6.56 -2.64
C TRP A 40 24.01 7.95 -2.93
N MET A 41 23.05 8.45 -2.17
CA MET A 41 22.58 9.84 -2.25
C MET A 41 23.66 10.86 -1.84
N GLY A 42 24.61 10.47 -1.00
CA GLY A 42 25.74 11.28 -0.59
C GLY A 42 25.33 12.61 0.03
N LYS A 43 25.81 13.73 -0.50
CA LYS A 43 25.50 15.08 0.01
C LYS A 43 24.02 15.45 -0.06
N HIS A 44 23.26 14.83 -0.93
CA HIS A 44 21.83 15.04 -1.11
C HIS A 44 20.94 14.11 -0.27
N GLY A 45 21.53 13.28 0.61
CA GLY A 45 20.78 12.28 1.39
C GLY A 45 19.62 12.85 2.21
N ALA A 46 19.82 13.98 2.90
CA ALA A 46 18.81 14.61 3.70
C ALA A 46 17.69 15.27 2.85
N GLU A 47 18.04 15.95 1.75
CA GLU A 47 17.11 16.51 0.79
C GLU A 47 16.26 15.42 0.14
N ALA A 48 16.91 14.35 -0.32
CA ALA A 48 16.26 13.19 -0.91
C ALA A 48 15.27 12.52 0.06
N ASN A 49 15.66 12.37 1.33
CA ASN A 49 14.77 11.83 2.36
C ASN A 49 13.57 12.75 2.65
N GLY A 50 13.79 14.07 2.64
CA GLY A 50 12.70 15.05 2.77
C GLY A 50 11.65 14.89 1.67
N LEU A 51 12.07 14.83 0.39
CA LEU A 51 11.19 14.59 -0.75
C LEU A 51 10.48 13.23 -0.67
N PHE A 52 11.24 12.18 -0.33
CA PHE A 52 10.69 10.83 -0.16
C PHE A 52 9.59 10.81 0.89
N THR A 53 9.83 11.37 2.07
CA THR A 53 8.89 11.38 3.19
C THR A 53 7.65 12.23 2.87
N MET A 54 7.82 13.41 2.26
CA MET A 54 6.70 14.25 1.84
C MET A 54 5.77 13.52 0.86
N GLY A 55 6.34 12.84 -0.13
CA GLY A 55 5.57 12.04 -1.09
C GLY A 55 4.86 10.87 -0.41
N TYR A 56 5.56 10.15 0.47
CA TYR A 56 4.99 9.00 1.18
C TYR A 56 3.88 9.35 2.15
N ASN A 57 3.92 10.50 2.82
CA ASN A 57 2.84 10.94 3.72
C ASN A 57 1.53 11.14 2.95
N ILE A 58 1.58 11.80 1.80
CA ILE A 58 0.41 12.03 0.95
C ILE A 58 -0.09 10.69 0.37
N TYR A 59 0.83 9.88 -0.15
CA TYR A 59 0.52 8.55 -0.67
C TYR A 59 -0.13 7.64 0.39
N ALA A 60 0.38 7.61 1.61
CA ALA A 60 -0.16 6.80 2.69
C ALA A 60 -1.59 7.21 3.04
N TRP A 61 -1.91 8.49 2.99
CA TRP A 61 -3.28 8.98 3.20
C TRP A 61 -4.23 8.50 2.11
N PHE A 62 -3.85 8.61 0.83
CA PHE A 62 -4.65 8.06 -0.28
C PHE A 62 -4.85 6.55 -0.14
N LEU A 63 -3.80 5.81 0.26
CA LEU A 63 -3.89 4.39 0.54
C LEU A 63 -4.91 4.07 1.65
N LEU A 64 -4.81 4.77 2.78
CA LEU A 64 -5.66 4.52 3.93
C LEU A 64 -7.13 4.84 3.64
N ILE A 65 -7.42 5.97 2.97
CA ILE A 65 -8.79 6.30 2.57
C ILE A 65 -9.35 5.23 1.62
N SER A 66 -8.54 4.73 0.69
CA SER A 66 -9.01 3.79 -0.32
C SER A 66 -9.16 2.36 0.20
N THR A 67 -8.44 1.97 1.26
CA THR A 67 -8.29 0.54 1.60
C THR A 67 -8.32 0.21 3.08
N ALA A 68 -8.30 1.19 4.00
CA ALA A 68 -8.29 0.89 5.44
C ALA A 68 -9.50 0.03 5.82
N GLY A 69 -9.23 -1.09 6.49
CA GLY A 69 -10.27 -2.02 6.93
C GLY A 69 -10.87 -2.93 5.84
N VAL A 70 -10.65 -2.65 4.55
CA VAL A 70 -11.20 -3.48 3.46
C VAL A 70 -10.75 -4.94 3.55
N PRO A 71 -9.47 -5.27 3.71
CA PRO A 71 -9.05 -6.67 3.84
C PRO A 71 -9.74 -7.38 5.01
N VAL A 72 -9.89 -6.70 6.15
CA VAL A 72 -10.52 -7.26 7.35
C VAL A 72 -12.01 -7.47 7.15
N ALA A 73 -12.71 -6.49 6.57
CA ALA A 73 -14.13 -6.59 6.27
C ALA A 73 -14.42 -7.70 5.25
N VAL A 74 -13.61 -7.76 4.18
CA VAL A 74 -13.70 -8.85 3.18
C VAL A 74 -13.45 -10.21 3.84
N ALA A 75 -12.39 -10.34 4.65
CA ALA A 75 -12.07 -11.58 5.34
C ALA A 75 -13.22 -12.06 6.25
N LYS A 76 -13.82 -11.15 7.00
CA LYS A 76 -14.96 -11.43 7.88
C LYS A 76 -16.18 -11.92 7.09
N GLN A 77 -16.52 -11.28 5.99
CA GLN A 77 -17.65 -11.66 5.15
C GLN A 77 -17.41 -13.01 4.45
N VAL A 78 -16.21 -13.21 3.90
CA VAL A 78 -15.82 -14.50 3.30
C VAL A 78 -15.94 -15.62 4.32
N ALA A 79 -15.38 -15.46 5.52
CA ALA A 79 -15.50 -16.45 6.59
C ALA A 79 -16.95 -16.74 6.97
N LYS A 80 -17.79 -15.69 7.05
CA LYS A 80 -19.23 -15.79 7.37
C LYS A 80 -19.99 -16.61 6.31
N TYR A 81 -19.73 -16.39 5.02
CA TYR A 81 -20.41 -17.15 3.95
C TYR A 81 -19.89 -18.58 3.87
N ASN A 82 -18.61 -18.79 4.05
CA ASN A 82 -18.02 -20.15 4.04
C ASN A 82 -18.55 -20.99 5.20
N THR A 83 -18.71 -20.44 6.40
CA THR A 83 -19.28 -21.16 7.56
C THR A 83 -20.75 -21.52 7.36
N LYS A 84 -21.47 -20.79 6.49
CA LYS A 84 -22.86 -21.10 6.12
C LYS A 84 -22.99 -22.04 4.92
N GLY A 85 -21.89 -22.49 4.33
CA GLY A 85 -21.88 -23.30 3.11
C GLY A 85 -22.32 -22.50 1.86
N GLN A 86 -22.22 -21.16 1.91
CA GLN A 86 -22.62 -20.24 0.84
C GLN A 86 -21.40 -19.69 0.10
N GLU A 87 -20.52 -20.57 -0.39
CA GLU A 87 -19.27 -20.17 -1.04
C GLU A 87 -19.52 -19.33 -2.31
N GLU A 88 -20.61 -19.58 -3.05
CA GLU A 88 -20.98 -18.80 -4.23
C GLU A 88 -21.20 -17.31 -3.90
N HIS A 89 -21.82 -17.00 -2.74
CA HIS A 89 -21.98 -15.63 -2.27
C HIS A 89 -20.62 -14.96 -2.01
N SER A 90 -19.66 -15.73 -1.48
CA SER A 90 -18.29 -15.27 -1.27
C SER A 90 -17.63 -14.88 -2.59
N PHE A 91 -17.74 -15.72 -3.63
CA PHE A 91 -17.19 -15.42 -4.95
C PHE A 91 -17.89 -14.25 -5.66
N ALA A 92 -19.24 -14.17 -5.58
CA ALA A 92 -19.99 -13.05 -6.12
C ALA A 92 -19.57 -11.71 -5.48
N MET A 93 -19.44 -11.71 -4.16
CA MET A 93 -18.96 -10.55 -3.40
C MET A 93 -17.56 -10.15 -3.85
N ILE A 94 -16.62 -11.08 -3.94
CA ILE A 94 -15.23 -10.78 -4.35
C ILE A 94 -15.18 -10.21 -5.76
N ARG A 95 -15.94 -10.74 -6.72
CA ARG A 95 -16.02 -10.17 -8.08
C ARG A 95 -16.51 -8.72 -8.06
N GLY A 96 -17.56 -8.45 -7.28
CA GLY A 96 -18.08 -7.09 -7.11
C GLY A 96 -17.06 -6.15 -6.48
N PHE A 97 -16.38 -6.61 -5.40
CA PHE A 97 -15.35 -5.84 -4.72
C PHE A 97 -14.14 -5.56 -5.60
N LEU A 98 -13.66 -6.54 -6.35
CA LEU A 98 -12.54 -6.34 -7.27
C LEU A 98 -12.86 -5.25 -8.29
N LYS A 99 -14.05 -5.28 -8.90
CA LYS A 99 -14.47 -4.23 -9.85
C LYS A 99 -14.56 -2.86 -9.17
N PHE A 100 -15.22 -2.79 -8.02
CA PHE A 100 -15.39 -1.55 -7.28
C PHE A 100 -14.05 -0.97 -6.83
N MET A 101 -13.17 -1.79 -6.25
CA MET A 101 -11.86 -1.36 -5.76
C MET A 101 -10.88 -1.04 -6.88
N SER A 102 -10.97 -1.70 -8.05
CA SER A 102 -10.20 -1.31 -9.23
C SER A 102 -10.62 0.07 -9.74
N LEU A 103 -11.93 0.35 -9.80
CA LEU A 103 -12.43 1.66 -10.18
C LEU A 103 -12.03 2.74 -9.16
N LEU A 104 -12.15 2.43 -7.86
CA LEU A 104 -11.76 3.34 -6.79
C LEU A 104 -10.26 3.64 -6.84
N GLY A 105 -9.42 2.63 -7.04
CA GLY A 105 -7.98 2.78 -7.22
C GLY A 105 -7.64 3.66 -8.42
N LEU A 106 -8.34 3.47 -9.55
CA LEU A 106 -8.17 4.32 -10.73
C LEU A 106 -8.54 5.78 -10.45
N VAL A 107 -9.68 6.02 -9.80
CA VAL A 107 -10.12 7.38 -9.45
C VAL A 107 -9.12 8.06 -8.52
N PHE A 108 -8.68 7.40 -7.45
CA PHE A 108 -7.71 7.96 -6.52
C PHE A 108 -6.32 8.15 -7.14
N ALA A 109 -5.89 7.24 -8.01
CA ALA A 109 -4.63 7.40 -8.73
C ALA A 109 -4.67 8.63 -9.65
N ILE A 110 -5.76 8.84 -10.40
CA ILE A 110 -5.96 10.02 -11.24
C ILE A 110 -5.98 11.29 -10.40
N ILE A 111 -6.73 11.31 -9.29
CA ILE A 111 -6.79 12.46 -8.38
C ILE A 111 -5.40 12.79 -7.85
N MET A 112 -4.66 11.82 -7.33
CA MET A 112 -3.31 12.00 -6.80
C MET A 112 -2.34 12.49 -7.88
N TYR A 113 -2.42 11.94 -9.10
CA TYR A 113 -1.58 12.34 -10.22
C TYR A 113 -1.84 13.78 -10.65
N LEU A 114 -3.12 14.16 -10.85
CA LEU A 114 -3.50 15.51 -11.30
C LEU A 114 -3.31 16.57 -10.23
N LEU A 115 -3.55 16.25 -8.95
CA LEU A 115 -3.37 17.17 -7.84
C LEU A 115 -1.92 17.20 -7.30
N SER A 116 -1.00 16.42 -7.88
CA SER A 116 0.40 16.42 -7.47
C SER A 116 1.06 17.81 -7.45
N PRO A 117 0.81 18.75 -8.40
CA PRO A 117 1.38 20.08 -8.32
C PRO A 117 0.83 20.89 -7.14
N VAL A 118 -0.46 20.72 -6.82
CA VAL A 118 -1.11 21.42 -5.70
C VAL A 118 -0.52 20.96 -4.36
N PHE A 119 -0.49 19.65 -4.14
CA PHE A 119 0.09 19.07 -2.93
C PHE A 119 1.58 19.37 -2.79
N ALA A 120 2.33 19.34 -3.90
CA ALA A 120 3.75 19.63 -3.92
C ALA A 120 4.03 21.08 -3.48
N ASN A 121 3.23 22.05 -3.94
CA ASN A 121 3.34 23.44 -3.53
C ASN A 121 2.94 23.65 -2.07
N LEU A 122 1.82 23.06 -1.63
CA LEU A 122 1.35 23.17 -0.25
C LEU A 122 2.32 22.54 0.77
N SER A 123 2.99 21.48 0.38
CA SER A 123 3.99 20.78 1.23
C SER A 123 5.37 21.44 1.21
N GLY A 124 5.59 22.50 0.42
CA GLY A 124 6.90 23.15 0.28
C GLY A 124 7.93 22.34 -0.55
N GLY A 125 7.57 21.16 -1.04
CA GLY A 125 8.43 20.33 -1.89
C GLY A 125 8.55 20.82 -3.34
N GLY A 126 7.65 21.75 -3.78
CA GLY A 126 7.63 22.41 -5.09
C GLY A 126 7.76 21.44 -6.27
N LYS A 127 8.45 21.86 -7.35
CA LYS A 127 8.51 21.08 -8.60
C LYS A 127 9.15 19.71 -8.47
N ASP A 128 10.09 19.52 -7.55
CA ASP A 128 10.82 18.25 -7.38
C ASP A 128 9.97 17.17 -6.70
N LEU A 129 8.94 17.56 -5.94
CA LEU A 129 8.00 16.63 -5.33
C LEU A 129 6.96 16.11 -6.32
N ILE A 130 6.70 16.82 -7.42
CA ILE A 130 5.68 16.43 -8.41
C ILE A 130 5.96 15.04 -9.00
N PRO A 131 7.15 14.75 -9.59
CA PRO A 131 7.43 13.43 -10.16
C PRO A 131 7.41 12.33 -9.10
N VAL A 132 7.81 12.62 -7.87
CA VAL A 132 7.74 11.68 -6.74
C VAL A 132 6.30 11.27 -6.45
N MET A 133 5.38 12.23 -6.38
CA MET A 133 3.95 11.94 -6.15
C MET A 133 3.31 11.22 -7.34
N GLN A 134 3.66 11.62 -8.56
CA GLN A 134 3.18 10.97 -9.78
C GLN A 134 3.63 9.51 -9.86
N SER A 135 4.85 9.19 -9.44
CA SER A 135 5.33 7.81 -9.37
C SER A 135 4.55 6.97 -8.36
N LEU A 136 4.20 7.54 -7.21
CA LEU A 136 3.42 6.87 -6.16
C LEU A 136 1.95 6.67 -6.54
N SER A 137 1.39 7.51 -7.42
CA SER A 137 0.00 7.35 -7.87
C SER A 137 -0.25 6.02 -8.58
N TRP A 138 0.76 5.46 -9.27
CA TRP A 138 0.67 4.13 -9.88
C TRP A 138 0.50 3.01 -8.84
N ALA A 139 1.09 3.18 -7.66
CA ALA A 139 0.91 2.23 -6.57
C ALA A 139 -0.52 2.29 -6.01
N VAL A 140 -1.11 3.49 -5.91
CA VAL A 140 -2.51 3.67 -5.50
C VAL A 140 -3.49 2.96 -6.45
N LEU A 141 -3.16 2.86 -7.73
CA LEU A 141 -3.97 2.16 -8.73
C LEU A 141 -4.17 0.68 -8.41
N ILE A 142 -3.09 -0.02 -8.01
CA ILE A 142 -3.11 -1.48 -7.83
C ILE A 142 -3.56 -1.89 -6.43
N PHE A 143 -3.17 -1.14 -5.41
CA PHE A 143 -3.30 -1.54 -4.02
C PHE A 143 -4.73 -1.89 -3.58
N PRO A 144 -5.81 -1.14 -3.96
CA PRO A 144 -7.15 -1.46 -3.54
C PRO A 144 -7.62 -2.85 -4.00
N SER A 145 -7.34 -3.21 -5.25
CA SER A 145 -7.66 -4.53 -5.78
C SER A 145 -6.85 -5.64 -5.11
N MET A 146 -5.57 -5.41 -4.89
CA MET A 146 -4.69 -6.35 -4.19
C MET A 146 -5.15 -6.59 -2.76
N SER A 147 -5.64 -5.56 -2.08
CA SER A 147 -6.15 -5.64 -0.70
C SER A 147 -7.36 -6.57 -0.58
N VAL A 148 -8.24 -6.58 -1.58
CA VAL A 148 -9.39 -7.50 -1.66
C VAL A 148 -8.93 -8.95 -1.76
N ILE A 149 -7.96 -9.25 -2.63
CA ILE A 149 -7.44 -10.61 -2.80
C ILE A 149 -6.76 -11.09 -1.51
N ARG A 150 -6.02 -10.22 -0.83
CA ARG A 150 -5.43 -10.53 0.48
C ARG A 150 -6.51 -10.85 1.53
N GLY A 151 -7.57 -10.03 1.60
CA GLY A 151 -8.73 -10.27 2.47
C GLY A 151 -9.45 -11.58 2.15
N PHE A 152 -9.56 -11.93 0.87
CA PHE A 152 -10.16 -13.20 0.43
C PHE A 152 -9.39 -14.41 0.95
N PHE A 153 -8.06 -14.43 0.80
CA PHE A 153 -7.23 -15.51 1.37
C PHE A 153 -7.30 -15.57 2.89
N GLN A 154 -7.34 -14.41 3.54
CA GLN A 154 -7.49 -14.32 4.99
C GLN A 154 -8.83 -14.91 5.46
N GLY A 155 -9.93 -14.63 4.75
CA GLY A 155 -11.25 -15.18 5.04
C GLY A 155 -11.37 -16.70 4.86
N HIS A 156 -10.49 -17.30 4.03
CA HIS A 156 -10.35 -18.74 3.88
C HIS A 156 -9.38 -19.35 4.90
N ASN A 157 -8.93 -18.62 5.91
CA ASN A 157 -7.90 -19.05 6.87
C ASN A 157 -6.57 -19.48 6.21
N ASN A 158 -6.33 -19.08 4.98
CA ASN A 158 -5.09 -19.37 4.24
C ASN A 158 -4.22 -18.11 4.16
N LEU A 159 -3.48 -17.85 5.23
CA LEU A 159 -2.65 -16.64 5.36
C LEU A 159 -1.29 -16.74 4.62
N LYS A 160 -0.92 -17.94 4.15
CA LYS A 160 0.36 -18.15 3.45
C LYS A 160 0.49 -17.33 2.17
N PRO A 161 -0.51 -17.28 1.24
CA PRO A 161 -0.42 -16.44 0.05
C PRO A 161 -0.28 -14.95 0.38
N TYR A 162 -1.00 -14.47 1.41
CA TYR A 162 -0.87 -13.11 1.91
C TYR A 162 0.58 -12.82 2.35
N ALA A 163 1.13 -13.65 3.24
CA ALA A 163 2.47 -13.46 3.79
C ALA A 163 3.56 -13.48 2.70
N ILE A 164 3.50 -14.45 1.78
CA ILE A 164 4.47 -14.56 0.68
C ILE A 164 4.35 -13.37 -0.28
N SER A 165 3.13 -12.91 -0.59
CA SER A 165 2.91 -11.73 -1.42
C SER A 165 3.53 -10.47 -0.79
N GLN A 166 3.44 -10.32 0.53
CA GLN A 166 4.03 -9.21 1.26
C GLN A 166 5.56 -9.24 1.26
N ILE A 167 6.15 -10.43 1.43
CA ILE A 167 7.61 -10.59 1.33
C ILE A 167 8.09 -10.28 -0.09
N ALA A 168 7.43 -10.84 -1.12
CA ALA A 168 7.76 -10.58 -2.52
C ALA A 168 7.68 -9.09 -2.86
N GLU A 169 6.61 -8.42 -2.40
CA GLU A 169 6.46 -6.97 -2.55
C GLU A 169 7.66 -6.22 -1.98
N GLN A 170 8.03 -6.53 -0.74
CA GLN A 170 9.11 -5.81 -0.07
C GLN A 170 10.48 -6.11 -0.66
N VAL A 171 10.77 -7.36 -0.99
CA VAL A 171 12.04 -7.76 -1.62
C VAL A 171 12.22 -7.05 -2.97
N ILE A 172 11.22 -7.13 -3.84
CA ILE A 172 11.29 -6.50 -5.17
C ILE A 172 11.35 -4.98 -5.07
N ARG A 173 10.60 -4.36 -4.14
CA ARG A 173 10.67 -2.93 -3.85
C ARG A 173 12.08 -2.50 -3.45
N VAL A 174 12.71 -3.20 -2.50
CA VAL A 174 14.06 -2.89 -2.02
C VAL A 174 15.09 -3.07 -3.14
N ILE A 175 15.01 -4.17 -3.89
CA ILE A 175 15.93 -4.41 -5.01
C ILE A 175 15.82 -3.29 -6.05
N TRP A 176 14.60 -2.94 -6.49
CA TRP A 176 14.38 -1.87 -7.46
C TRP A 176 14.90 -0.54 -6.96
N MET A 177 14.55 -0.17 -5.72
CA MET A 177 14.98 1.07 -5.08
C MET A 177 16.51 1.19 -5.04
N LEU A 178 17.19 0.15 -4.58
CA LEU A 178 18.64 0.16 -4.46
C LEU A 178 19.33 0.18 -5.84
N LEU A 179 18.87 -0.65 -6.77
CA LEU A 179 19.45 -0.68 -8.12
C LEU A 179 19.30 0.68 -8.81
N THR A 180 18.10 1.26 -8.82
CA THR A 180 17.86 2.54 -9.49
C THR A 180 18.61 3.69 -8.82
N ALA A 181 18.63 3.75 -7.49
CA ALA A 181 19.40 4.75 -6.76
C ALA A 181 20.91 4.64 -7.06
N TYR A 182 21.46 3.43 -7.09
CA TYR A 182 22.86 3.22 -7.44
C TYR A 182 23.17 3.66 -8.88
N PHE A 183 22.38 3.17 -9.85
CA PHE A 183 22.65 3.49 -11.25
C PHE A 183 22.51 4.98 -11.54
N ILE A 184 21.50 5.66 -11.00
CA ILE A 184 21.31 7.10 -11.24
C ILE A 184 22.38 7.92 -10.55
N MET A 185 22.66 7.65 -9.27
CA MET A 185 23.57 8.48 -8.47
C MET A 185 25.05 8.21 -8.70
N LYS A 186 25.46 7.00 -9.09
CA LYS A 186 26.87 6.59 -9.21
C LYS A 186 27.33 6.41 -10.65
N VAL A 187 26.44 6.01 -11.56
CA VAL A 187 26.78 5.71 -12.94
C VAL A 187 26.15 6.70 -13.92
N GLY A 188 24.96 7.19 -13.59
CA GLY A 188 24.15 8.05 -14.47
C GLY A 188 24.28 9.55 -14.20
N SER A 189 23.13 10.23 -14.22
CA SER A 189 23.00 11.69 -14.14
C SER A 189 23.45 12.31 -12.82
N GLY A 190 23.42 11.56 -11.72
CA GLY A 190 23.61 12.08 -10.37
C GLY A 190 22.43 12.92 -9.87
N ASP A 191 21.28 12.91 -10.58
CA ASP A 191 20.08 13.64 -10.20
C ASP A 191 19.34 12.92 -9.06
N TYR A 192 19.41 13.50 -7.86
CA TYR A 192 18.78 12.92 -6.68
C TYR A 192 17.24 12.94 -6.76
N VAL A 193 16.64 13.88 -7.50
CA VAL A 193 15.16 13.93 -7.69
C VAL A 193 14.70 12.74 -8.52
N GLU A 194 15.43 12.42 -9.59
CA GLU A 194 15.19 11.24 -10.40
C GLU A 194 15.39 9.96 -9.57
N ALA A 195 16.45 9.90 -8.78
CA ALA A 195 16.73 8.75 -7.92
C ALA A 195 15.63 8.54 -6.85
N VAL A 196 15.10 9.61 -6.24
CA VAL A 196 13.95 9.54 -5.32
C VAL A 196 12.69 9.11 -6.05
N THR A 197 12.43 9.65 -7.24
CA THR A 197 11.26 9.29 -8.06
C THR A 197 11.25 7.80 -8.40
N GLN A 198 12.39 7.25 -8.79
CA GLN A 198 12.52 5.81 -9.06
C GLN A 198 12.46 4.97 -7.77
N SER A 199 12.98 5.50 -6.67
CA SER A 199 12.87 4.86 -5.36
C SER A 199 11.42 4.76 -4.87
N THR A 200 10.60 5.76 -5.16
CA THR A 200 9.16 5.74 -4.84
C THR A 200 8.35 4.91 -5.83
N PHE A 201 8.74 4.90 -7.12
CA PHE A 201 8.14 4.02 -8.13
C PHE A 201 8.34 2.53 -7.80
N ALA A 202 9.36 2.19 -7.03
CA ALA A 202 9.57 0.83 -6.51
C ALA A 202 8.35 0.27 -5.76
N ALA A 203 7.48 1.14 -5.19
CA ALA A 203 6.23 0.71 -4.57
C ALA A 203 5.28 0.06 -5.59
N PHE A 204 5.13 0.65 -6.77
CA PHE A 204 4.34 0.08 -7.86
C PHE A 204 4.90 -1.26 -8.35
N ILE A 205 6.22 -1.33 -8.58
CA ILE A 205 6.89 -2.55 -9.02
C ILE A 205 6.74 -3.67 -7.98
N GLY A 206 6.93 -3.36 -6.69
CA GLY A 206 6.72 -4.30 -5.60
C GLY A 206 5.28 -4.80 -5.51
N MET A 207 4.31 -3.91 -5.65
CA MET A 207 2.89 -4.29 -5.66
C MET A 207 2.53 -5.15 -6.87
N GLY A 208 3.12 -4.88 -8.04
CA GLY A 208 3.00 -5.74 -9.22
C GLY A 208 3.48 -7.16 -8.94
N ALA A 209 4.65 -7.31 -8.33
CA ALA A 209 5.18 -8.62 -7.92
C ALA A 209 4.26 -9.32 -6.91
N SER A 210 3.75 -8.57 -5.92
CA SER A 210 2.79 -9.08 -4.95
C SER A 210 1.51 -9.60 -5.62
N LEU A 211 0.96 -8.83 -6.55
CA LEU A 211 -0.23 -9.21 -7.30
C LEU A 211 -0.01 -10.49 -8.12
N LEU A 212 1.15 -10.62 -8.78
CA LEU A 212 1.52 -11.83 -9.51
C LEU A 212 1.57 -13.05 -8.59
N VAL A 213 2.14 -12.93 -7.40
CA VAL A 213 2.15 -13.99 -6.39
C VAL A 213 0.72 -14.37 -5.98
N LEU A 214 -0.14 -13.40 -5.70
CA LEU A 214 -1.53 -13.66 -5.31
C LEU A 214 -2.32 -14.35 -6.44
N VAL A 215 -2.17 -13.89 -7.68
CA VAL A 215 -2.80 -14.50 -8.86
C VAL A 215 -2.30 -15.93 -9.07
N TYR A 216 -0.99 -16.17 -8.91
CA TYR A 216 -0.43 -17.52 -8.96
C TYR A 216 -1.07 -18.46 -7.93
N TYR A 217 -1.26 -18.00 -6.69
CA TYR A 217 -1.93 -18.80 -5.66
C TYR A 217 -3.41 -19.02 -5.95
N LEU A 218 -4.13 -18.02 -6.48
CA LEU A 218 -5.52 -18.18 -6.93
C LEU A 218 -5.63 -19.24 -8.04
N TRP A 219 -4.69 -19.21 -8.98
CA TRP A 219 -4.64 -20.21 -10.06
C TRP A 219 -4.32 -21.61 -9.52
N LYS A 220 -3.30 -21.72 -8.68
CA LYS A 220 -2.86 -23.01 -8.10
C LYS A 220 -3.94 -23.67 -7.25
N THR A 221 -4.78 -22.89 -6.58
CA THR A 221 -5.88 -23.39 -5.73
C THR A 221 -7.17 -23.62 -6.51
N GLY A 222 -7.22 -23.34 -7.81
CA GLY A 222 -8.43 -23.42 -8.64
C GLY A 222 -9.46 -22.30 -8.39
N LEU A 223 -9.22 -21.43 -7.41
CA LEU A 223 -10.14 -20.35 -7.04
C LEU A 223 -10.25 -19.26 -8.12
N LEU A 224 -9.23 -19.12 -8.96
CA LEU A 224 -9.23 -18.13 -10.03
C LEU A 224 -10.38 -18.34 -11.02
N GLN A 225 -10.67 -19.58 -11.37
CA GLN A 225 -11.78 -19.90 -12.29
C GLN A 225 -13.13 -19.48 -11.71
N HIS A 226 -13.37 -19.70 -10.42
CA HIS A 226 -14.59 -19.29 -9.73
C HIS A 226 -14.73 -17.75 -9.63
N ILE A 227 -13.60 -17.02 -9.60
CA ILE A 227 -13.63 -15.56 -9.60
C ILE A 227 -13.88 -15.02 -11.02
N ILE A 228 -13.34 -15.64 -12.07
CA ILE A 228 -13.46 -15.17 -13.46
C ILE A 228 -14.82 -15.58 -14.06
N HIS A 229 -15.22 -16.85 -13.90
CA HIS A 229 -16.48 -17.34 -14.45
C HIS A 229 -17.65 -16.95 -13.53
N ARG A 230 -18.67 -16.35 -14.13
CA ARG A 230 -19.92 -15.98 -13.45
C ARG A 230 -20.94 -17.11 -13.65
N PRO A 231 -21.26 -17.91 -12.62
CA PRO A 231 -22.31 -18.92 -12.74
C PRO A 231 -23.69 -18.21 -12.89
N GLU A 232 -24.66 -18.89 -13.50
CA GLU A 232 -26.01 -18.39 -13.68
C GLU A 232 -26.72 -18.07 -12.35
N SER A 233 -26.40 -18.81 -11.29
CA SER A 233 -26.88 -18.60 -9.93
C SER A 233 -26.51 -17.21 -9.36
N ASP A 234 -25.48 -16.60 -9.88
CA ASP A 234 -24.99 -15.26 -9.46
C ASP A 234 -25.99 -14.13 -9.74
N SER A 235 -26.94 -14.36 -10.66
CA SER A 235 -28.00 -13.38 -10.97
C SER A 235 -29.01 -13.18 -9.84
N GLN A 236 -29.09 -14.13 -8.91
CA GLN A 236 -29.99 -14.07 -7.75
C GLN A 236 -29.33 -13.43 -6.51
N ILE A 237 -28.02 -13.20 -6.54
CA ILE A 237 -27.28 -12.65 -5.41
C ILE A 237 -27.27 -11.12 -5.51
N ASP A 238 -27.80 -10.43 -4.50
CA ASP A 238 -27.70 -8.96 -4.42
C ASP A 238 -26.27 -8.54 -4.03
N THR A 239 -25.42 -8.47 -5.05
CA THR A 239 -24.03 -8.05 -4.91
C THR A 239 -23.91 -6.63 -4.34
N LYS A 240 -24.90 -5.73 -4.61
CA LYS A 240 -24.85 -4.35 -4.09
C LYS A 240 -25.07 -4.32 -2.59
N ALA A 241 -26.03 -5.09 -2.07
CA ALA A 241 -26.23 -5.21 -0.62
C ALA A 241 -24.99 -5.78 0.07
N LEU A 242 -24.36 -6.82 -0.51
CA LEU A 242 -23.13 -7.40 0.02
C LEU A 242 -21.96 -6.41 0.06
N LEU A 243 -21.81 -5.61 -1.00
CA LEU A 243 -20.80 -4.56 -1.06
C LEU A 243 -21.06 -3.49 0.00
N TRP A 244 -22.31 -3.06 0.14
CA TRP A 244 -22.67 -2.03 1.10
C TRP A 244 -22.42 -2.46 2.55
N ASP A 245 -22.79 -3.68 2.90
CA ASP A 245 -22.52 -4.24 4.23
C ASP A 245 -21.01 -4.25 4.54
N THR A 246 -20.20 -4.66 3.56
CA THR A 246 -18.76 -4.71 3.75
C THR A 246 -18.14 -3.31 3.84
N ILE A 247 -18.59 -2.36 3.02
CA ILE A 247 -18.14 -0.96 3.09
C ILE A 247 -18.50 -0.38 4.48
N ARG A 248 -19.71 -0.61 4.96
CA ARG A 248 -20.15 -0.13 6.27
C ARG A 248 -19.27 -0.66 7.41
N GLU A 249 -18.81 -1.90 7.31
CA GLU A 249 -17.86 -2.47 8.27
C GLU A 249 -16.46 -1.87 8.15
N ALA A 250 -16.04 -1.41 6.96
CA ALA A 250 -14.73 -0.79 6.74
C ALA A 250 -14.68 0.68 7.20
N ILE A 251 -15.78 1.43 7.21
CA ILE A 251 -15.83 2.86 7.55
C ILE A 251 -15.11 3.22 8.86
N PRO A 252 -15.33 2.55 10.00
CA PRO A 252 -14.64 2.90 11.24
C PRO A 252 -13.11 2.81 11.12
N PHE A 253 -12.63 1.80 10.39
CA PHE A 253 -11.19 1.60 10.15
C PHE A 253 -10.62 2.65 9.20
N ILE A 254 -11.40 3.07 8.19
CA ILE A 254 -11.02 4.17 7.29
C ILE A 254 -10.88 5.46 8.08
N VAL A 255 -11.87 5.81 8.89
CA VAL A 255 -11.87 7.06 9.66
C VAL A 255 -10.71 7.08 10.66
N THR A 256 -10.55 6.02 11.46
CA THR A 256 -9.49 5.97 12.48
C THR A 256 -8.09 5.88 11.85
N GLY A 257 -7.92 5.07 10.80
CA GLY A 257 -6.62 4.90 10.14
C GLY A 257 -6.19 6.15 9.35
N SER A 258 -7.13 6.82 8.65
CA SER A 258 -6.81 8.00 7.86
C SER A 258 -6.61 9.26 8.71
N ALA A 259 -7.19 9.34 9.92
CA ALA A 259 -7.07 10.52 10.77
C ALA A 259 -5.62 10.81 11.17
N ILE A 260 -4.88 9.81 11.61
CA ILE A 260 -3.46 9.96 11.98
C ILE A 260 -2.65 10.48 10.79
N GLN A 261 -2.86 9.90 9.61
CA GLN A 261 -2.14 10.31 8.41
C GLN A 261 -2.53 11.71 7.94
N LEU A 262 -3.79 12.11 8.14
CA LEU A 262 -4.24 13.47 7.87
C LEU A 262 -3.53 14.50 8.75
N PHE A 263 -3.34 14.21 10.04
CA PHE A 263 -2.55 15.07 10.92
C PHE A 263 -1.10 15.20 10.43
N GLN A 264 -0.46 14.13 10.01
CA GLN A 264 0.89 14.19 9.46
C GLN A 264 0.98 15.07 8.19
N ILE A 265 -0.06 15.06 7.34
CA ILE A 265 -0.12 15.95 6.18
C ILE A 265 -0.31 17.41 6.61
N ILE A 266 -1.19 17.68 7.59
CA ILE A 266 -1.41 19.01 8.12
C ILE A 266 -0.10 19.54 8.73
N ASP A 267 0.59 18.74 9.53
CA ASP A 267 1.89 19.08 10.11
C ASP A 267 2.92 19.39 9.03
N GLN A 268 2.99 18.56 7.98
CA GLN A 268 3.88 18.76 6.84
C GLN A 268 3.61 20.09 6.11
N MET A 269 2.34 20.37 5.82
CA MET A 269 1.95 21.61 5.13
C MET A 269 2.17 22.84 6.02
N THR A 270 1.83 22.74 7.31
CA THR A 270 2.01 23.80 8.29
C THR A 270 3.48 24.10 8.51
N TYR A 271 4.29 23.05 8.70
CA TYR A 271 5.74 23.19 8.91
C TYR A 271 6.39 23.99 7.78
N SER A 272 6.19 23.60 6.54
CA SER A 272 6.82 24.23 5.38
C SER A 272 6.41 25.71 5.24
N ASN A 273 5.12 26.01 5.42
CA ASN A 273 4.61 27.36 5.29
C ASN A 273 5.05 28.26 6.46
N VAL A 274 4.94 27.79 7.70
CA VAL A 274 5.33 28.56 8.89
C VAL A 274 6.84 28.83 8.88
N MET A 275 7.66 27.83 8.57
CA MET A 275 9.11 28.04 8.49
C MET A 275 9.49 29.06 7.43
N SER A 276 8.79 29.12 6.30
CA SER A 276 9.04 30.13 5.26
C SER A 276 8.71 31.56 5.70
N TRP A 277 7.85 31.75 6.70
CA TRP A 277 7.51 33.07 7.24
C TRP A 277 8.53 33.61 8.25
N PHE A 278 9.15 32.68 9.01
CA PHE A 278 10.05 33.04 10.11
C PHE A 278 11.54 32.87 9.77
N THR A 279 11.85 32.26 8.64
CA THR A 279 13.23 31.98 8.23
C THR A 279 13.44 32.34 6.76
N ASN A 280 14.67 32.70 6.41
CA ASN A 280 15.10 32.92 5.04
C ASN A 280 15.69 31.62 4.44
N PHE A 281 15.23 30.47 4.90
CA PHE A 281 15.73 29.20 4.39
C PHE A 281 15.42 29.03 2.91
N THR A 282 16.40 28.56 2.18
CA THR A 282 16.20 28.08 0.82
C THR A 282 15.34 26.82 0.85
N ARG A 283 14.76 26.49 -0.28
CA ARG A 283 13.95 25.27 -0.39
C ARG A 283 14.73 23.99 -0.03
N SER A 284 16.00 23.91 -0.44
CA SER A 284 16.89 22.79 -0.08
C SER A 284 17.06 22.68 1.44
N GLU A 285 17.29 23.80 2.12
CA GLU A 285 17.40 23.83 3.58
C GLU A 285 16.09 23.42 4.27
N LEU A 286 14.93 23.85 3.75
CA LEU A 286 13.62 23.42 4.27
C LEU A 286 13.41 21.90 4.12
N LEU A 287 13.81 21.29 3.00
CA LEU A 287 13.75 19.84 2.81
C LEU A 287 14.66 19.11 3.80
N VAL A 288 15.87 19.61 4.01
CA VAL A 288 16.82 19.05 4.99
C VAL A 288 16.24 19.13 6.41
N GLN A 289 15.73 20.28 6.80
CA GLN A 289 15.12 20.46 8.13
C GLN A 289 13.86 19.59 8.30
N PHE A 290 13.03 19.49 7.28
CA PHE A 290 11.87 18.61 7.29
C PHE A 290 12.28 17.13 7.43
N SER A 291 13.37 16.73 6.78
CA SER A 291 13.91 15.37 6.92
C SER A 291 14.24 15.03 8.38
N TYR A 292 14.86 15.98 9.12
CA TYR A 292 15.16 15.79 10.55
C TYR A 292 13.90 15.82 11.41
N PHE A 293 12.96 16.71 11.11
CA PHE A 293 11.68 16.79 11.82
C PHE A 293 10.86 15.50 11.66
N SER A 294 10.76 14.99 10.44
CA SER A 294 9.97 13.78 10.14
C SER A 294 10.64 12.48 10.59
N ALA A 295 11.96 12.47 10.76
CA ALA A 295 12.70 11.31 11.24
C ALA A 295 12.65 11.14 12.77
N ASN A 296 12.12 12.13 13.48
CA ASN A 296 11.97 12.07 14.94
C ASN A 296 10.60 11.44 15.27
N PRO A 297 10.50 10.13 15.58
CA PRO A 297 9.22 9.56 15.98
C PRO A 297 8.88 10.12 17.36
N ASN A 298 7.77 10.84 17.45
CA ASN A 298 7.16 11.21 18.74
C ASN A 298 6.66 9.96 19.48
#